data_39c17ff335285822395824f7dbf8916f
#
_entry.id   39c17ff335285822395824f7dbf8916f
#
_cell.length_a   1.000
_cell.length_b   1.000
_cell.length_c   1.000
_cell.angle_alpha   90.00
_cell.angle_beta   90.00
_cell.angle_gamma   90.00
#
_symmetry.space_group_name_H-M   'P 1'
#
loop_
_entity.id
_entity.type
_entity.pdbx_description
1 polymer ?
#
loop_
_entity_poly.entity_id
_entity_poly.type
_entity_poly.pdbx_seq_one_letter_code
_entity_poly.pdbx_strand_id
1 'polypeptide(L)'
;VTSVAMYAFSENPYLETLTIPNSLIKVGDSAFYNCKNLRAVSYNGTEEEWNQITIGLLNEKLTGATIQYQERIIGDVNADGAFTVSDVVLLQKWLLSVPDTQLADWKAADFNGDQTLNVFDLCQMRYNLLKQEEDSKR
;
A
#
# COMPACT_ATOMS: atom_id res chain seq x y z
N VAL A 1 -10.27 -3.69 -1.07
CA VAL A 1 -10.53 -3.72 -2.53
C VAL A 1 -9.32 -4.29 -3.24
N THR A 2 -9.48 -5.40 -3.94
CA THR A 2 -8.40 -6.06 -4.69
C THR A 2 -8.56 -5.95 -6.20
N SER A 3 -9.74 -5.58 -6.67
CA SER A 3 -9.98 -5.40 -8.11
C SER A 3 -11.02 -4.32 -8.38
N VAL A 4 -10.89 -3.70 -9.55
CA VAL A 4 -11.90 -2.79 -10.11
C VAL A 4 -12.53 -3.50 -11.30
N ALA A 5 -13.87 -3.54 -11.32
CA ALA A 5 -14.62 -4.24 -12.37
C ALA A 5 -14.52 -3.52 -13.71
N MET A 6 -14.77 -4.27 -14.79
CA MET A 6 -14.93 -3.71 -16.13
C MET A 6 -16.00 -2.61 -16.13
N TYR A 7 -15.72 -1.48 -16.77
CA TYR A 7 -16.61 -0.31 -16.88
C TYR A 7 -16.98 0.37 -15.56
N ALA A 8 -16.38 0.03 -14.42
CA ALA A 8 -16.80 0.49 -13.09
C ALA A 8 -16.97 2.01 -12.98
N PHE A 9 -16.08 2.78 -13.59
CA PHE A 9 -16.09 4.26 -13.58
C PHE A 9 -16.14 4.85 -14.99
N SER A 10 -16.47 4.03 -15.98
CA SER A 10 -16.48 4.45 -17.38
C SER A 10 -17.36 5.69 -17.60
N GLU A 11 -16.85 6.62 -18.42
CA GLU A 11 -17.54 7.85 -18.80
C GLU A 11 -17.92 8.78 -17.64
N ASN A 12 -17.22 8.69 -16.52
CA ASN A 12 -17.46 9.56 -15.37
C ASN A 12 -16.82 10.95 -15.60
N PRO A 13 -17.62 11.99 -15.85
CA PRO A 13 -17.09 13.33 -16.12
C PRO A 13 -16.68 14.09 -14.85
N TYR A 14 -17.06 13.58 -13.67
CA TYR A 14 -16.83 14.25 -12.39
C TYR A 14 -15.57 13.73 -11.69
N LEU A 15 -15.00 12.62 -12.15
CA LEU A 15 -13.83 12.02 -11.53
C LEU A 15 -12.58 12.79 -11.95
N GLU A 16 -12.05 13.59 -11.03
CA GLU A 16 -10.85 14.41 -11.24
C GLU A 16 -9.62 13.80 -10.56
N THR A 17 -9.79 13.26 -9.36
CA THR A 17 -8.76 12.63 -8.55
C THR A 17 -9.23 11.28 -8.04
N LEU A 18 -8.30 10.37 -7.81
CA LEU A 18 -8.60 9.02 -7.37
C LEU A 18 -7.56 8.55 -6.37
N THR A 19 -8.01 7.96 -5.27
CA THR A 19 -7.13 7.29 -4.31
C THR A 19 -7.24 5.78 -4.47
N ILE A 20 -6.13 5.11 -4.71
CA ILE A 20 -6.06 3.67 -4.94
C ILE A 20 -5.26 3.03 -3.80
N PRO A 21 -5.84 2.03 -3.10
CA PRO A 21 -5.12 1.32 -2.04
C PRO A 21 -4.07 0.37 -2.61
N ASN A 22 -3.04 0.07 -1.82
CA ASN A 22 -1.98 -0.86 -2.22
C ASN A 22 -2.43 -2.34 -2.28
N SER A 23 -3.66 -2.62 -1.86
CA SER A 23 -4.27 -3.96 -2.01
C SER A 23 -4.79 -4.26 -3.42
N LEU A 24 -4.86 -3.24 -4.30
CA LEU A 24 -5.37 -3.43 -5.66
C LEU A 24 -4.38 -4.25 -6.50
N ILE A 25 -4.88 -5.30 -7.16
CA ILE A 25 -4.08 -6.17 -8.03
C ILE A 25 -4.53 -6.15 -9.49
N LYS A 26 -5.77 -5.70 -9.75
CA LYS A 26 -6.33 -5.74 -11.10
C LYS A 26 -7.31 -4.60 -11.35
N VAL A 27 -7.23 -4.01 -12.54
CA VAL A 27 -8.22 -3.07 -13.08
C VAL A 27 -8.81 -3.69 -14.34
N GLY A 28 -10.13 -3.81 -14.40
CA GLY A 28 -10.86 -4.37 -15.54
C GLY A 28 -10.79 -3.48 -16.79
N ASP A 29 -11.11 -4.05 -17.94
CA ASP A 29 -11.14 -3.31 -19.21
C ASP A 29 -12.12 -2.15 -19.13
N SER A 30 -11.73 -1.01 -19.68
CA SER A 30 -12.55 0.19 -19.75
C SER A 30 -13.06 0.70 -18.39
N ALA A 31 -12.46 0.28 -17.28
CA ALA A 31 -12.90 0.72 -15.95
C ALA A 31 -12.88 2.25 -15.81
N PHE A 32 -11.93 2.92 -16.44
CA PHE A 32 -11.78 4.37 -16.44
C PHE A 32 -11.88 4.97 -17.86
N TYR A 33 -12.54 4.23 -18.76
CA TYR A 33 -12.73 4.68 -20.13
C TYR A 33 -13.45 6.03 -20.17
N ASN A 34 -12.93 6.96 -20.95
CA ASN A 34 -13.50 8.28 -21.17
C ASN A 34 -13.75 9.11 -19.88
N CYS A 35 -12.98 8.85 -18.82
CA CYS A 35 -12.95 9.72 -17.62
C CYS A 35 -12.15 10.99 -17.95
N LYS A 36 -12.75 11.92 -18.68
CA LYS A 36 -12.06 13.06 -19.32
C LYS A 36 -11.35 13.98 -18.36
N ASN A 37 -11.83 14.06 -17.11
CA ASN A 37 -11.31 14.98 -16.11
C ASN A 37 -10.35 14.32 -15.12
N LEU A 38 -10.13 13.01 -15.22
CA LEU A 38 -9.16 12.31 -14.37
C LEU A 38 -7.74 12.77 -14.70
N ARG A 39 -7.08 13.39 -13.73
CA ARG A 39 -5.76 14.00 -13.89
C ARG A 39 -4.75 13.59 -12.83
N ALA A 40 -5.19 13.15 -11.65
CA ALA A 40 -4.30 12.78 -10.56
C ALA A 40 -4.78 11.51 -9.85
N VAL A 41 -3.83 10.62 -9.58
CA VAL A 41 -4.06 9.39 -8.82
C VAL A 41 -3.09 9.37 -7.64
N SER A 42 -3.62 9.16 -6.44
CA SER A 42 -2.83 8.91 -5.25
C SER A 42 -2.83 7.41 -4.98
N TYR A 43 -1.68 6.77 -5.13
CA TYR A 43 -1.53 5.35 -4.88
C TYR A 43 -0.87 5.13 -3.52
N ASN A 44 -1.52 4.36 -2.65
CA ASN A 44 -1.05 4.10 -1.29
C ASN A 44 -0.01 2.96 -1.26
N GLY A 45 0.94 3.00 -2.19
CA GLY A 45 2.00 2.02 -2.35
C GLY A 45 3.15 2.58 -3.15
N THR A 46 4.16 1.77 -3.39
CA THR A 46 5.34 2.16 -4.16
C THR A 46 5.11 2.08 -5.66
N GLU A 47 5.99 2.71 -6.44
CA GLU A 47 5.94 2.64 -7.90
C GLU A 47 6.10 1.20 -8.40
N GLU A 48 6.97 0.41 -7.76
CA GLU A 48 7.15 -1.00 -8.10
C GLU A 48 5.87 -1.81 -7.94
N GLU A 49 5.12 -1.55 -6.87
CA GLU A 49 3.83 -2.20 -6.62
C GLU A 49 2.78 -1.78 -7.66
N TRP A 50 2.75 -0.51 -8.00
CA TRP A 50 1.87 0.00 -9.05
C TRP A 50 2.11 -0.73 -10.38
N ASN A 51 3.38 -0.91 -10.75
CA ASN A 51 3.76 -1.56 -11.99
C ASN A 51 3.40 -3.06 -12.04
N GLN A 52 3.07 -3.66 -10.91
CA GLN A 52 2.60 -5.06 -10.83
C GLN A 52 1.09 -5.18 -10.97
N ILE A 53 0.35 -4.08 -10.93
CA ILE A 53 -1.10 -4.12 -11.12
C ILE A 53 -1.41 -4.45 -12.56
N THR A 54 -2.27 -5.46 -12.78
CA THR A 54 -2.77 -5.78 -14.12
C THR A 54 -3.85 -4.76 -14.51
N ILE A 55 -3.54 -3.88 -15.46
CA ILE A 55 -4.48 -2.87 -15.95
C ILE A 55 -5.00 -3.33 -17.31
N GLY A 56 -6.32 -3.52 -17.40
CA GLY A 56 -7.00 -3.93 -18.61
C GLY A 56 -6.99 -2.87 -19.71
N LEU A 57 -7.53 -3.20 -20.86
CA LEU A 57 -7.54 -2.35 -22.05
C LEU A 57 -8.40 -1.09 -21.84
N LEU A 58 -8.15 -0.04 -22.63
CA LEU A 58 -8.93 1.20 -22.67
C LEU A 58 -8.97 1.95 -21.32
N ASN A 59 -7.85 1.94 -20.60
CA ASN A 59 -7.66 2.68 -19.34
C ASN A 59 -6.61 3.79 -19.47
N GLU A 60 -6.47 4.38 -20.66
CA GLU A 60 -5.46 5.41 -20.93
C GLU A 60 -5.60 6.64 -20.02
N LYS A 61 -6.81 6.94 -19.57
CA LYS A 61 -7.06 8.05 -18.65
C LYS A 61 -6.46 7.77 -17.27
N LEU A 62 -6.48 6.52 -16.82
CA LEU A 62 -5.84 6.11 -15.58
C LEU A 62 -4.31 6.12 -15.72
N THR A 63 -3.79 5.45 -16.75
CA THR A 63 -2.33 5.31 -16.94
C THR A 63 -1.65 6.61 -17.36
N GLY A 64 -2.39 7.52 -17.99
CA GLY A 64 -1.89 8.84 -18.39
C GLY A 64 -2.04 9.92 -17.33
N ALA A 65 -2.70 9.63 -16.20
CA ALA A 65 -2.83 10.58 -15.10
C ALA A 65 -1.49 10.73 -14.35
N THR A 66 -1.34 11.84 -13.61
CA THR A 66 -0.20 12.00 -12.71
C THR A 66 -0.38 11.11 -11.50
N ILE A 67 0.53 10.16 -11.28
CA ILE A 67 0.43 9.20 -10.19
C ILE A 67 1.41 9.60 -9.10
N GLN A 68 0.89 9.78 -7.89
CA GLN A 68 1.68 10.02 -6.69
C GLN A 68 1.80 8.71 -5.92
N TYR A 69 3.03 8.28 -5.68
CA TYR A 69 3.34 7.07 -4.93
C TYR A 69 3.64 7.42 -3.48
N GLN A 70 3.43 6.47 -2.60
CA GLN A 70 3.82 6.60 -1.20
C GLN A 70 5.12 5.83 -0.97
N GLU A 71 6.14 6.51 -0.42
CA GLU A 71 7.34 5.83 0.03
C GLU A 71 6.99 4.96 1.25
N ARG A 72 7.37 3.68 1.17
CA ARG A 72 7.18 2.79 2.31
C ARG A 72 8.35 2.93 3.28
N ILE A 73 8.04 3.24 4.53
CA ILE A 73 9.01 3.17 5.62
C ILE A 73 8.97 1.75 6.15
N ILE A 74 10.07 1.02 6.02
CA ILE A 74 10.16 -0.36 6.49
C ILE A 74 9.95 -0.39 8.00
N GLY A 75 9.00 -1.19 8.46
CA GLY A 75 8.61 -1.31 9.86
C GLY A 75 7.37 -0.49 10.24
N ASP A 76 6.99 0.51 9.44
CA ASP A 76 5.83 1.37 9.72
C ASP A 76 4.53 0.67 9.33
N VAL A 77 4.05 -0.22 10.19
CA VAL A 77 2.85 -1.04 9.90
C VAL A 77 1.54 -0.29 10.14
N ASN A 78 1.56 0.78 10.92
CA ASN A 78 0.38 1.63 11.16
C ASN A 78 0.29 2.80 10.16
N ALA A 79 1.30 2.96 9.31
CA ALA A 79 1.38 3.99 8.28
C ALA A 79 1.24 5.42 8.84
N ASP A 80 1.85 5.67 10.01
CA ASP A 80 1.85 7.01 10.62
C ASP A 80 3.07 7.87 10.20
N GLY A 81 3.95 7.33 9.36
CA GLY A 81 5.11 8.03 8.86
C GLY A 81 6.38 7.83 9.68
N ALA A 82 6.38 6.94 10.65
CA ALA A 82 7.54 6.65 11.49
C ALA A 82 7.58 5.20 11.94
N PHE A 83 8.76 4.60 11.93
CA PHE A 83 8.97 3.27 12.50
C PHE A 83 9.28 3.41 13.99
N THR A 84 8.36 3.01 14.85
CA THR A 84 8.45 3.14 16.31
C THR A 84 8.04 1.86 17.03
N VAL A 85 8.11 1.88 18.37
CA VAL A 85 7.66 0.77 19.20
C VAL A 85 6.17 0.46 19.00
N SER A 86 5.37 1.46 18.63
CA SER A 86 3.94 1.27 18.35
C SER A 86 3.71 0.26 17.23
N ASP A 87 4.56 0.25 16.21
CA ASP A 87 4.49 -0.69 15.10
C ASP A 87 4.80 -2.12 15.55
N VAL A 88 5.82 -2.28 16.39
CA VAL A 88 6.19 -3.57 16.97
C VAL A 88 5.04 -4.15 17.79
N VAL A 89 4.42 -3.31 18.63
CA VAL A 89 3.25 -3.71 19.44
C VAL A 89 2.07 -4.09 18.55
N LEU A 90 1.82 -3.33 17.48
CA LEU A 90 0.72 -3.60 16.55
C LEU A 90 0.92 -4.94 15.84
N LEU A 91 2.12 -5.21 15.32
CA LEU A 91 2.43 -6.49 14.69
C LEU A 91 2.30 -7.64 15.69
N GLN A 92 2.77 -7.47 16.92
CA GLN A 92 2.65 -8.47 17.97
C GLN A 92 1.17 -8.81 18.26
N LYS A 93 0.33 -7.81 18.40
CA LYS A 93 -1.12 -8.00 18.59
C LYS A 93 -1.74 -8.74 17.42
N TRP A 94 -1.36 -8.38 16.20
CA TRP A 94 -1.87 -9.00 14.98
C TRP A 94 -1.49 -10.49 14.94
N LEU A 95 -0.24 -10.83 15.25
CA LEU A 95 0.25 -12.21 15.29
C LEU A 95 -0.45 -13.05 16.38
N LEU A 96 -0.86 -12.41 17.47
CA LEU A 96 -1.62 -13.06 18.56
C LEU A 96 -3.13 -13.10 18.30
N SER A 97 -3.58 -12.67 17.11
CA SER A 97 -4.98 -12.63 16.73
C SER A 97 -5.85 -11.82 17.70
N VAL A 98 -5.32 -10.72 18.25
CA VAL A 98 -6.09 -9.83 19.11
C VAL A 98 -7.24 -9.23 18.29
N PRO A 99 -8.50 -9.28 18.78
CA PRO A 99 -9.65 -8.75 18.06
C PRO A 99 -9.47 -7.27 17.66
N ASP A 100 -10.03 -6.91 16.51
CA ASP A 100 -10.02 -5.56 15.95
C ASP A 100 -8.62 -4.98 15.64
N THR A 101 -7.61 -5.86 15.56
CA THR A 101 -6.25 -5.45 15.17
C THR A 101 -6.12 -5.51 13.65
N GLN A 102 -5.75 -4.39 13.03
CA GLN A 102 -5.50 -4.29 11.60
C GLN A 102 -4.16 -3.62 11.34
N LEU A 103 -3.46 -4.10 10.31
CA LEU A 103 -2.23 -3.48 9.82
C LEU A 103 -2.58 -2.58 8.63
N ALA A 104 -2.20 -1.31 8.68
CA ALA A 104 -2.39 -0.40 7.56
C ALA A 104 -1.48 -0.76 6.38
N ASP A 105 -0.26 -1.22 6.65
CA ASP A 105 0.69 -1.70 5.64
C ASP A 105 1.43 -2.94 6.15
N TRP A 106 0.88 -4.12 5.90
CA TRP A 106 1.49 -5.38 6.31
C TRP A 106 2.84 -5.65 5.62
N LYS A 107 3.01 -5.13 4.40
CA LYS A 107 4.25 -5.31 3.64
C LYS A 107 5.43 -4.60 4.29
N ALA A 108 5.18 -3.53 5.05
CA ALA A 108 6.21 -2.85 5.82
C ALA A 108 6.79 -3.73 6.93
N ALA A 109 6.05 -4.76 7.36
CA ALA A 109 6.49 -5.72 8.38
C ALA A 109 7.16 -6.97 7.79
N ASP A 110 7.02 -7.22 6.49
CA ASP A 110 7.60 -8.39 5.82
C ASP A 110 9.11 -8.17 5.56
N PHE A 111 9.91 -8.34 6.58
CA PHE A 111 11.35 -8.04 6.53
C PHE A 111 12.15 -9.02 5.67
N ASN A 112 11.69 -10.26 5.54
CA ASN A 112 12.39 -11.27 4.74
C ASN A 112 11.86 -11.41 3.31
N GLY A 113 10.77 -10.72 2.97
CA GLY A 113 10.21 -10.73 1.62
C GLY A 113 9.52 -12.02 1.21
N ASP A 114 9.11 -12.87 2.16
CA ASP A 114 8.46 -14.15 1.88
C ASP A 114 6.94 -14.05 1.73
N GLN A 115 6.37 -12.84 1.84
CA GLN A 115 4.95 -12.54 1.76
C GLN A 115 4.10 -13.19 2.86
N THR A 116 4.73 -13.59 3.95
CA THR A 116 4.08 -14.18 5.11
C THR A 116 4.57 -13.50 6.38
N LEU A 117 3.64 -12.98 7.19
CA LEU A 117 3.99 -12.38 8.48
C LEU A 117 4.01 -13.44 9.57
N ASN A 118 5.12 -13.51 10.31
CA ASN A 118 5.31 -14.45 11.39
C ASN A 118 6.29 -13.91 12.44
N VAL A 119 6.65 -14.76 13.41
CA VAL A 119 7.53 -14.36 14.50
C VAL A 119 8.93 -13.94 14.03
N PHE A 120 9.39 -14.43 12.89
CA PHE A 120 10.69 -14.03 12.34
C PHE A 120 10.70 -12.56 11.93
N ASP A 121 9.62 -12.08 11.33
CA ASP A 121 9.45 -10.67 11.00
C ASP A 121 9.42 -9.80 12.25
N LEU A 122 8.71 -10.25 13.29
CA LEU A 122 8.65 -9.56 14.57
C LEU A 122 10.04 -9.47 15.23
N CYS A 123 10.83 -10.54 15.18
CA CYS A 123 12.19 -10.55 15.70
C CYS A 123 13.11 -9.59 14.96
N GLN A 124 13.04 -9.58 13.62
CA GLN A 124 13.81 -8.65 12.80
C GLN A 124 13.38 -7.20 13.02
N MET A 125 12.09 -6.97 13.16
CA MET A 125 11.53 -5.66 13.45
C MET A 125 12.05 -5.09 14.77
N ARG A 126 12.04 -5.91 15.83
CA ARG A 126 12.62 -5.54 17.14
C ARG A 126 14.11 -5.24 17.05
N TYR A 127 14.85 -6.08 16.36
CA TYR A 127 16.28 -5.88 16.16
C TYR A 127 16.58 -4.57 15.45
N ASN A 128 15.86 -4.28 14.36
CA ASN A 128 16.07 -3.06 13.59
C ASN A 128 15.67 -1.81 14.36
N LEU A 129 14.63 -1.88 15.18
CA LEU A 129 14.21 -0.75 16.01
C LEU A 129 15.29 -0.42 17.07
N LEU A 130 15.84 -1.43 17.74
CA LEU A 130 16.92 -1.26 18.71
C LEU A 130 18.17 -0.68 18.08
N LYS A 131 18.52 -1.14 16.88
CA LYS A 131 19.65 -0.61 16.12
C LYS A 131 19.45 0.85 15.72
N GLN A 132 18.25 1.21 15.32
CA GLN A 132 17.88 2.59 14.99
C GLN A 132 18.05 3.51 16.21
N GLU A 133 17.62 3.07 17.39
CA GLU A 133 17.80 3.82 18.65
C GLU A 133 19.25 4.00 19.01
N GLU A 134 20.09 2.98 18.82
CA GLU A 134 21.54 3.08 19.04
C GLU A 134 22.19 4.09 18.12
N ASP A 135 21.85 4.05 16.82
CA ASP A 135 22.40 4.97 15.82
C ASP A 135 22.00 6.41 16.10
N SER A 136 20.81 6.66 16.65
CA SER A 136 20.35 8.02 16.98
C SER A 136 21.01 8.61 18.22
N LYS A 137 21.65 7.77 19.05
CA LYS A 137 22.41 8.20 20.25
C LYS A 137 23.85 8.60 19.98
N ARG A 138 24.33 8.41 18.76
CA ARG A 138 25.72 8.75 18.36
C ARG A 138 25.91 10.20 17.93
#